data_6dd6c2b80bcb5b42c0279635e81a6fcf
#
_entry.id   6dd6c2b80bcb5b42c0279635e81a6fcf
#
_cell.length_a   1.000
_cell.length_b   1.000
_cell.length_c   1.000
_cell.angle_alpha   90.00
_cell.angle_beta   90.00
_cell.angle_gamma   90.00
#
_symmetry.space_group_name_H-M   'P 1'
#
loop_
_entity.id
_entity.type
_entity.pdbx_description
1 polymer ?
#
loop_
_entity_poly.entity_id
_entity_poly.type
_entity_poly.pdbx_seq_one_letter_code
_entity_poly.pdbx_strand_id
1 'polypeptide(L)'
;GSQFQKDVILVIADLREMEAQVNVDENDIVSLAIGQEAEIEVDALMDQKLNGVVYEIGSSANSMGAGSTEQKTEFEIKIAITAPPKTLRPGMTASADIITKTNDSALSVPLQSVAVRTVDQLTMKGEKRKDAEARFKADRDGFVEIVFCIEKGKAVAKQVKTGIQSDELIEVLEGLKEGDEVVTGSYRAISKDLENGAVVSINNQKKPEGERSGGREG
;
A
#
# COMPACT_ATOMS: atom_id res chain seq x y z
N GLY A 1 45.32 32.34 8.24
CA GLY A 1 44.63 31.82 7.08
C GLY A 1 43.21 32.34 7.05
N SER A 2 42.91 33.33 6.19
CA SER A 2 41.57 33.84 6.00
C SER A 2 40.70 32.76 5.31
N GLN A 3 39.72 32.26 6.04
CA GLN A 3 38.68 31.44 5.46
C GLN A 3 37.81 32.36 4.58
N PHE A 4 37.97 32.24 3.26
CA PHE A 4 37.03 32.81 2.31
C PHE A 4 35.75 31.98 2.39
N GLN A 5 34.82 32.42 3.19
CA GLN A 5 33.42 31.94 3.09
C GLN A 5 32.89 32.44 1.75
N LYS A 6 32.49 31.52 0.86
CA LYS A 6 31.80 31.89 -0.37
C LYS A 6 30.39 32.28 0.00
N ASP A 7 30.15 33.60 0.09
CA ASP A 7 28.78 34.09 0.24
C ASP A 7 28.07 34.01 -1.10
N VAL A 8 26.97 33.26 -1.12
CA VAL A 8 26.09 33.18 -2.28
C VAL A 8 25.24 34.46 -2.29
N ILE A 9 25.51 35.35 -3.25
CA ILE A 9 24.82 36.65 -3.36
C ILE A 9 23.47 36.53 -4.09
N LEU A 10 23.35 35.59 -5.04
CA LEU A 10 22.14 35.42 -5.87
C LEU A 10 22.07 33.98 -6.37
N VAL A 11 20.86 33.41 -6.38
CA VAL A 11 20.53 32.13 -7.04
C VAL A 11 19.50 32.40 -8.12
N ILE A 12 19.77 31.98 -9.34
CA ILE A 12 18.84 32.06 -10.47
C ILE A 12 18.43 30.65 -10.82
N ALA A 13 17.11 30.40 -10.86
CA ALA A 13 16.56 29.09 -11.21
C ALA A 13 15.49 29.24 -12.32
N ASP A 14 15.40 28.25 -13.19
CA ASP A 14 14.30 28.12 -14.16
C ASP A 14 13.14 27.37 -13.51
N LEU A 15 12.03 28.08 -13.26
CA LEU A 15 10.84 27.52 -12.62
C LEU A 15 9.93 26.75 -13.59
N ARG A 16 10.32 26.58 -14.84
CA ARG A 16 9.56 25.79 -15.81
C ARG A 16 9.85 24.29 -15.67
N GLU A 17 11.01 23.97 -15.14
CA GLU A 17 11.45 22.61 -14.83
C GLU A 17 11.61 22.49 -13.32
N MET A 18 10.77 21.68 -12.71
CA MET A 18 10.76 21.46 -11.28
C MET A 18 10.96 19.96 -11.01
N GLU A 19 11.67 19.65 -9.95
CA GLU A 19 11.90 18.30 -9.49
C GLU A 19 11.47 18.13 -8.03
N ALA A 20 11.01 16.95 -7.68
CA ALA A 20 10.86 16.54 -6.30
C ALA A 20 12.05 15.65 -5.92
N GLN A 21 12.67 15.95 -4.78
CA GLN A 21 13.72 15.15 -4.18
C GLN A 21 13.14 14.42 -2.99
N VAL A 22 13.12 13.09 -3.04
CA VAL A 22 12.56 12.25 -1.98
C VAL A 22 13.60 11.23 -1.51
N ASN A 23 13.52 10.87 -0.25
CA ASN A 23 14.37 9.84 0.34
C ASN A 23 13.60 8.52 0.41
N VAL A 24 14.21 7.45 -0.05
CA VAL A 24 13.63 6.10 -0.07
C VAL A 24 14.52 5.15 0.72
N ASP A 25 13.89 4.29 1.53
CA ASP A 25 14.56 3.28 2.35
C ASP A 25 15.29 2.24 1.48
N GLU A 26 16.37 1.67 2.02
CA GLU A 26 17.19 0.64 1.37
C GLU A 26 16.37 -0.59 0.91
N ASN A 27 15.31 -0.95 1.65
CA ASN A 27 14.48 -2.09 1.29
C ASN A 27 13.63 -1.84 0.06
N ASP A 28 13.20 -0.60 -0.16
CA ASP A 28 12.29 -0.21 -1.23
C ASP A 28 13.02 0.17 -2.52
N ILE A 29 14.27 0.66 -2.40
CA ILE A 29 15.09 1.09 -3.54
C ILE A 29 15.28 -0.01 -4.59
N VAL A 30 15.29 -1.29 -4.16
CA VAL A 30 15.48 -2.45 -5.04
C VAL A 30 14.36 -2.57 -6.08
N SER A 31 13.18 -2.04 -5.76
CA SER A 31 11.98 -2.08 -6.61
C SER A 31 11.91 -0.91 -7.58
N LEU A 32 12.79 0.09 -7.42
CA LEU A 32 12.76 1.32 -8.21
C LEU A 32 13.58 1.22 -9.48
N ALA A 33 13.08 1.86 -10.52
CA ALA A 33 13.76 1.99 -11.80
C ALA A 33 13.53 3.39 -12.40
N ILE A 34 14.51 3.87 -13.12
CA ILE A 34 14.40 5.11 -13.91
C ILE A 34 13.29 4.93 -14.95
N GLY A 35 12.42 5.95 -15.09
CA GLY A 35 11.29 5.94 -16.00
C GLY A 35 9.97 5.52 -15.36
N GLN A 36 9.95 5.12 -14.09
CA GLN A 36 8.70 4.87 -13.37
C GLN A 36 7.92 6.16 -13.12
N GLU A 37 6.60 6.05 -13.24
CA GLU A 37 5.67 7.14 -12.95
C GLU A 37 5.54 7.33 -11.43
N ALA A 38 5.34 8.57 -11.03
CA ALA A 38 5.12 8.95 -9.65
C ALA A 38 3.99 9.97 -9.54
N GLU A 39 3.19 9.84 -8.50
CA GLU A 39 2.21 10.82 -8.06
C GLU A 39 2.81 11.62 -6.90
N ILE A 40 2.84 12.94 -7.03
CA ILE A 40 3.48 13.83 -6.07
C ILE A 40 2.41 14.68 -5.41
N GLU A 41 2.38 14.66 -4.09
CA GLU A 41 1.53 15.52 -3.27
C GLU A 41 2.39 16.57 -2.58
N VAL A 42 2.02 17.85 -2.76
CA VAL A 42 2.72 18.97 -2.14
C VAL A 42 1.88 19.51 -0.99
N ASP A 43 2.44 19.61 0.22
CA ASP A 43 1.71 20.00 1.43
C ASP A 43 0.97 21.34 1.27
N ALA A 44 1.55 22.26 0.52
CA ALA A 44 0.95 23.58 0.25
C ALA A 44 -0.16 23.56 -0.81
N LEU A 45 -0.37 22.44 -1.52
CA LEU A 45 -1.32 22.26 -2.62
C LEU A 45 -2.19 21.01 -2.39
N MET A 46 -2.87 20.94 -1.24
CA MET A 46 -3.59 19.77 -0.72
C MET A 46 -4.61 19.14 -1.68
N ASP A 47 -5.12 19.90 -2.66
CA ASP A 47 -6.15 19.42 -3.59
C ASP A 47 -5.58 19.07 -4.98
N GLN A 48 -4.26 19.08 -5.15
CA GLN A 48 -3.62 18.87 -6.45
C GLN A 48 -2.54 17.78 -6.35
N LYS A 49 -2.80 16.67 -7.02
CA LYS A 49 -1.80 15.64 -7.28
C LYS A 49 -1.06 15.99 -8.57
N LEU A 50 0.26 15.95 -8.50
CA LEU A 50 1.14 16.25 -9.63
C LEU A 50 1.73 14.93 -10.13
N ASN A 51 1.80 14.78 -11.45
CA ASN A 51 2.46 13.61 -12.05
C ASN A 51 3.94 13.91 -12.27
N GLY A 52 4.76 12.91 -12.05
CA GLY A 52 6.18 12.97 -12.28
C GLY A 52 6.75 11.67 -12.82
N VAL A 53 8.01 11.70 -13.19
CA VAL A 53 8.74 10.53 -13.68
C VAL A 53 10.11 10.48 -12.98
N VAL A 54 10.46 9.31 -12.46
CA VAL A 54 11.78 9.07 -11.84
C VAL A 54 12.85 9.17 -12.92
N TYR A 55 13.78 10.09 -12.77
CA TYR A 55 14.86 10.26 -13.75
C TYR A 55 16.26 10.02 -13.17
N GLU A 56 16.42 10.08 -11.84
CA GLU A 56 17.70 9.81 -11.19
C GLU A 56 17.47 9.04 -9.87
N ILE A 57 18.31 8.04 -9.65
CA ILE A 57 18.36 7.26 -8.42
C ILE A 57 19.77 7.41 -7.87
N GLY A 58 19.89 8.01 -6.69
CA GLY A 58 21.17 8.25 -6.02
C GLY A 58 21.94 6.94 -5.79
N SER A 59 23.20 6.92 -6.14
CA SER A 59 24.08 5.75 -5.98
C SER A 59 24.75 5.64 -4.62
N SER A 60 24.60 6.66 -3.78
CA SER A 60 25.15 6.70 -2.43
C SER A 60 24.04 6.91 -1.40
N ALA A 61 24.10 6.10 -0.36
CA ALA A 61 23.19 6.24 0.77
C ALA A 61 23.55 7.47 1.62
N ASN A 62 22.57 8.25 1.99
CA ASN A 62 22.70 9.28 3.00
C ASN A 62 22.43 8.64 4.38
N SER A 63 23.49 8.42 5.16
CA SER A 63 23.32 7.99 6.55
C SER A 63 23.04 9.20 7.43
N MET A 64 21.80 9.46 7.76
CA MET A 64 21.43 10.44 8.78
C MET A 64 21.65 9.84 10.15
N GLY A 65 22.46 10.51 10.98
CA GLY A 65 22.61 10.21 12.40
C GLY A 65 23.89 9.52 12.80
N ALA A 66 25.04 10.11 12.50
CA ALA A 66 26.29 9.75 13.20
C ALA A 66 26.13 10.05 14.69
N GLY A 67 25.63 9.08 15.47
CA GLY A 67 25.49 9.19 16.93
C GLY A 67 24.16 8.72 17.54
N SER A 68 23.16 8.33 16.77
CA SER A 68 21.92 7.73 17.27
C SER A 68 21.85 6.21 17.00
N THR A 69 21.15 5.49 17.87
CA THR A 69 20.99 4.03 17.82
C THR A 69 20.12 3.54 16.63
N GLU A 70 19.57 4.43 15.84
CA GLU A 70 18.80 4.12 14.62
C GLU A 70 19.50 4.73 13.41
N GLN A 71 20.34 3.94 12.78
CA GLN A 71 20.99 4.28 11.53
C GLN A 71 20.05 3.86 10.38
N LYS A 72 19.32 4.82 9.81
CA LYS A 72 18.53 4.59 8.59
C LYS A 72 19.40 4.86 7.38
N THR A 73 19.39 3.92 6.47
CA THR A 73 20.03 4.03 5.16
C THR A 73 18.97 4.46 4.14
N GLU A 74 19.09 5.69 3.64
CA GLU A 74 18.15 6.26 2.68
C GLU A 74 18.89 6.64 1.39
N PHE A 75 18.21 6.48 0.26
CA PHE A 75 18.70 6.89 -1.05
C PHE A 75 17.88 8.06 -1.57
N GLU A 76 18.56 9.06 -2.09
CA GLU A 76 17.91 10.21 -2.72
C GLU A 76 17.44 9.86 -4.13
N ILE A 77 16.16 10.11 -4.39
CA ILE A 77 15.52 9.91 -5.69
C ILE A 77 15.06 11.25 -6.20
N LYS A 78 15.30 11.51 -7.49
CA LYS A 78 14.81 12.72 -8.14
C LYS A 78 13.75 12.39 -9.17
N ILE A 79 12.64 13.10 -9.06
CA ILE A 79 11.42 12.92 -9.86
C ILE A 79 11.17 14.22 -10.60
N ALA A 80 11.21 14.17 -11.92
CA ALA A 80 10.86 15.32 -12.77
C ALA A 80 9.34 15.51 -12.77
N ILE A 81 8.87 16.69 -12.38
CA ILE A 81 7.44 17.01 -12.33
C ILE A 81 6.94 17.38 -13.74
N THR A 82 5.92 16.66 -14.20
CA THR A 82 5.28 16.93 -15.48
C THR A 82 4.34 18.14 -15.35
N ALA A 83 4.55 19.17 -16.17
CA ALA A 83 3.73 20.38 -16.20
C ALA A 83 3.52 21.04 -14.81
N PRO A 84 4.60 21.48 -14.13
CA PRO A 84 4.50 22.07 -12.81
C PRO A 84 3.59 23.33 -12.81
N PRO A 85 2.67 23.45 -11.83
CA PRO A 85 1.81 24.63 -11.73
C PRO A 85 2.63 25.88 -11.35
N LYS A 86 2.20 27.04 -11.81
CA LYS A 86 2.90 28.32 -11.54
C LYS A 86 2.96 28.70 -10.05
N THR A 87 2.13 28.07 -9.24
CA THR A 87 2.09 28.25 -7.78
C THR A 87 3.18 27.47 -7.05
N LEU A 88 3.75 26.46 -7.69
CA LEU A 88 4.83 25.67 -7.11
C LEU A 88 6.09 26.51 -6.92
N ARG A 89 6.75 26.36 -5.78
CA ARG A 89 7.98 27.07 -5.43
C ARG A 89 9.04 26.10 -4.94
N PRO A 90 10.32 26.35 -5.26
CA PRO A 90 11.43 25.60 -4.66
C PRO A 90 11.40 25.67 -3.13
N GLY A 91 11.71 24.57 -2.47
CA GLY A 91 11.72 24.45 -1.01
C GLY A 91 10.37 24.13 -0.37
N MET A 92 9.33 23.86 -1.15
CA MET A 92 8.08 23.29 -0.64
C MET A 92 8.31 21.82 -0.27
N THR A 93 7.65 21.35 0.80
CA THR A 93 7.64 19.95 1.22
C THR A 93 6.67 19.17 0.33
N ALA A 94 7.08 17.98 -0.07
CA ALA A 94 6.29 17.08 -0.88
C ALA A 94 6.52 15.61 -0.49
N SER A 95 5.51 14.79 -0.68
CA SER A 95 5.59 13.33 -0.68
C SER A 95 5.36 12.81 -2.09
N ALA A 96 5.83 11.59 -2.37
CA ALA A 96 5.66 10.99 -3.68
C ALA A 96 5.38 9.48 -3.56
N ASP A 97 4.36 9.03 -4.27
CA ASP A 97 4.02 7.64 -4.45
C ASP A 97 4.55 7.17 -5.81
N ILE A 98 5.54 6.30 -5.81
CA ILE A 98 6.18 5.79 -7.04
C ILE A 98 5.53 4.47 -7.44
N ILE A 99 5.01 4.40 -8.67
CA ILE A 99 4.36 3.21 -9.21
C ILE A 99 5.43 2.23 -9.68
N THR A 100 5.69 1.22 -8.87
CA THR A 100 6.75 0.24 -9.16
C THR A 100 6.29 -0.85 -10.11
N LYS A 101 5.01 -1.22 -10.08
CA LYS A 101 4.46 -2.28 -10.91
C LYS A 101 2.97 -2.10 -11.15
N THR A 102 2.52 -2.33 -12.37
CA THR A 102 1.11 -2.30 -12.77
C THR A 102 0.72 -3.61 -13.44
N ASN A 103 -0.46 -4.13 -13.14
CA ASN A 103 -1.04 -5.28 -13.83
C ASN A 103 -2.52 -5.01 -14.11
N ASP A 104 -2.81 -4.59 -15.35
CA ASP A 104 -4.17 -4.20 -15.78
C ASP A 104 -5.14 -5.39 -15.92
N SER A 105 -4.61 -6.61 -15.96
CA SER A 105 -5.40 -7.84 -16.12
C SER A 105 -5.50 -8.64 -14.82
N ALA A 106 -5.13 -8.05 -13.69
CA ALA A 106 -5.14 -8.74 -12.40
C ALA A 106 -6.57 -9.02 -11.92
N LEU A 107 -6.80 -10.24 -11.44
CA LEU A 107 -7.94 -10.51 -10.58
C LEU A 107 -7.66 -9.90 -9.21
N SER A 108 -8.41 -8.89 -8.81
CA SER A 108 -8.17 -8.17 -7.57
C SER A 108 -9.36 -8.22 -6.62
N VAL A 109 -9.06 -8.16 -5.34
CA VAL A 109 -10.07 -8.06 -4.26
C VAL A 109 -9.69 -6.91 -3.33
N PRO A 110 -10.65 -6.32 -2.58
CA PRO A 110 -10.34 -5.34 -1.56
C PRO A 110 -9.34 -5.90 -0.55
N LEU A 111 -8.30 -5.12 -0.21
CA LEU A 111 -7.23 -5.54 0.71
C LEU A 111 -7.79 -6.09 2.03
N GLN A 112 -8.83 -5.47 2.56
CA GLN A 112 -9.50 -5.91 3.79
C GLN A 112 -10.23 -7.27 3.70
N SER A 113 -10.39 -7.84 2.50
CA SER A 113 -11.02 -9.15 2.29
C SER A 113 -10.06 -10.30 2.50
N VAL A 114 -8.75 -10.03 2.45
CA VAL A 114 -7.71 -11.04 2.68
C VAL A 114 -7.43 -11.14 4.17
N ALA A 115 -7.44 -12.36 4.67
CA ALA A 115 -7.12 -12.66 6.06
C ALA A 115 -6.04 -13.73 6.14
N VAL A 116 -5.25 -13.67 7.21
CA VAL A 116 -4.24 -14.66 7.52
C VAL A 116 -4.75 -15.49 8.71
N ARG A 117 -4.80 -16.81 8.56
CA ARG A 117 -5.33 -17.75 9.56
C ARG A 117 -4.44 -18.96 9.70
N THR A 118 -4.50 -19.60 10.86
CA THR A 118 -3.90 -20.95 11.04
C THR A 118 -4.86 -22.02 10.53
N VAL A 119 -4.34 -23.21 10.16
CA VAL A 119 -5.17 -24.33 9.71
C VAL A 119 -6.22 -24.71 10.76
N ASP A 120 -5.87 -24.63 12.05
CA ASP A 120 -6.81 -24.93 13.14
C ASP A 120 -8.03 -24.01 13.15
N GLN A 121 -7.84 -22.72 12.84
CA GLN A 121 -8.93 -21.74 12.74
C GLN A 121 -9.81 -21.94 11.49
N LEU A 122 -9.28 -22.62 10.47
CA LEU A 122 -9.99 -22.90 9.20
C LEU A 122 -10.69 -24.26 9.22
N THR A 123 -10.43 -25.10 10.23
CA THR A 123 -11.06 -26.40 10.39
C THR A 123 -12.53 -26.23 10.79
N MET A 124 -13.44 -26.81 10.01
CA MET A 124 -14.87 -26.75 10.29
C MET A 124 -15.24 -27.61 11.51
N LYS A 125 -16.36 -27.27 12.18
CA LYS A 125 -16.87 -28.07 13.31
C LYS A 125 -17.16 -29.50 12.86
N GLY A 126 -16.48 -30.49 13.47
CA GLY A 126 -16.62 -31.92 13.16
C GLY A 126 -15.70 -32.43 12.06
N GLU A 127 -14.90 -31.59 11.45
CA GLU A 127 -13.87 -31.97 10.47
C GLU A 127 -12.60 -32.43 11.18
N LYS A 128 -11.90 -33.40 10.60
CA LYS A 128 -10.60 -33.81 11.10
C LYS A 128 -9.51 -32.86 10.62
N ARG A 129 -8.58 -32.51 11.51
CA ARG A 129 -7.46 -31.61 11.18
C ARG A 129 -6.70 -32.03 9.90
N LYS A 130 -6.50 -33.33 9.69
CA LYS A 130 -5.83 -33.86 8.49
C LYS A 130 -6.54 -33.51 7.19
N ASP A 131 -7.88 -33.41 7.20
CA ASP A 131 -8.67 -33.08 6.04
C ASP A 131 -8.56 -31.58 5.75
N ALA A 132 -8.47 -30.73 6.79
CA ALA A 132 -8.19 -29.32 6.68
C ALA A 132 -6.76 -29.06 6.17
N GLU A 133 -5.75 -29.77 6.68
CA GLU A 133 -4.34 -29.68 6.23
C GLU A 133 -4.18 -30.13 4.76
N ALA A 134 -5.05 -30.98 4.24
CA ALA A 134 -5.04 -31.36 2.83
C ALA A 134 -5.57 -30.25 1.92
N ARG A 135 -6.47 -29.38 2.42
CA ARG A 135 -7.06 -28.25 1.69
C ARG A 135 -6.24 -26.97 1.83
N PHE A 136 -5.68 -26.74 3.01
CA PHE A 136 -4.97 -25.52 3.35
C PHE A 136 -3.49 -25.83 3.60
N LYS A 137 -2.65 -25.28 2.74
CA LYS A 137 -1.19 -25.43 2.89
C LYS A 137 -0.67 -24.18 3.62
N ALA A 138 -0.26 -24.38 4.86
CA ALA A 138 0.38 -23.34 5.63
C ALA A 138 1.76 -22.98 5.06
N ASP A 139 2.17 -21.73 5.23
CA ASP A 139 3.51 -21.26 4.98
C ASP A 139 4.52 -21.78 6.04
N ARG A 140 5.75 -21.27 6.01
CA ARG A 140 6.82 -21.66 6.94
C ARG A 140 6.50 -21.28 8.39
N ASP A 141 5.67 -20.27 8.59
CA ASP A 141 5.28 -19.73 9.89
C ASP A 141 3.96 -20.33 10.41
N GLY A 142 3.36 -21.23 9.62
CA GLY A 142 2.13 -21.94 9.98
C GLY A 142 0.85 -21.18 9.62
N PHE A 143 0.94 -20.15 8.79
CA PHE A 143 -0.19 -19.33 8.36
C PHE A 143 -0.65 -19.68 6.95
N VAL A 144 -1.92 -19.36 6.68
CA VAL A 144 -2.59 -19.52 5.39
C VAL A 144 -3.25 -18.20 5.02
N GLU A 145 -2.96 -17.66 3.85
CA GLU A 145 -3.69 -16.55 3.28
C GLU A 145 -4.99 -17.04 2.69
N ILE A 146 -6.08 -16.41 3.11
CA ILE A 146 -7.43 -16.82 2.70
C ILE A 146 -8.29 -15.63 2.33
N VAL A 147 -9.31 -15.90 1.52
CA VAL A 147 -10.45 -15.04 1.28
C VAL A 147 -11.73 -15.85 1.57
N PHE A 148 -12.70 -15.21 2.21
CA PHE A 148 -14.01 -15.82 2.39
C PHE A 148 -14.89 -15.54 1.18
N CYS A 149 -15.36 -16.62 0.53
CA CYS A 149 -16.35 -16.54 -0.56
C CYS A 149 -17.71 -16.97 -0.06
N ILE A 150 -18.76 -16.44 -0.67
CA ILE A 150 -20.14 -16.87 -0.39
C ILE A 150 -20.51 -18.03 -1.30
N GLU A 151 -20.73 -19.18 -0.68
CA GLU A 151 -21.23 -20.36 -1.39
C GLU A 151 -22.51 -20.89 -0.71
N LYS A 152 -23.64 -20.84 -1.44
CA LYS A 152 -24.95 -21.30 -0.93
C LYS A 152 -25.33 -20.70 0.43
N GLY A 153 -25.07 -19.40 0.63
CA GLY A 153 -25.40 -18.67 1.87
C GLY A 153 -24.43 -18.97 3.04
N LYS A 154 -23.29 -19.57 2.78
CA LYS A 154 -22.24 -19.80 3.77
C LYS A 154 -20.95 -19.13 3.36
N ALA A 155 -20.20 -18.64 4.35
CA ALA A 155 -18.84 -18.16 4.14
C ALA A 155 -17.87 -19.34 4.08
N VAL A 156 -17.27 -19.56 2.93
CA VAL A 156 -16.30 -20.63 2.71
C VAL A 156 -14.92 -20.01 2.53
N ALA A 157 -13.96 -20.43 3.35
CA ALA A 157 -12.59 -20.00 3.21
C ALA A 157 -11.94 -20.66 2.00
N LYS A 158 -11.40 -19.85 1.09
CA LYS A 158 -10.55 -20.29 -0.02
C LYS A 158 -9.14 -19.81 0.22
N GLN A 159 -8.17 -20.73 0.14
CA GLN A 159 -6.76 -20.35 0.16
C GLN A 159 -6.44 -19.58 -1.10
N VAL A 160 -5.75 -18.46 -0.95
CA VAL A 160 -5.31 -17.62 -2.05
C VAL A 160 -3.80 -17.45 -2.02
N LYS A 161 -3.24 -17.12 -3.17
CA LYS A 161 -1.89 -16.63 -3.29
C LYS A 161 -1.98 -15.20 -3.82
N THR A 162 -1.49 -14.28 -3.03
CA THR A 162 -1.54 -12.86 -3.35
C THR A 162 -0.35 -12.42 -4.21
N GLY A 163 -0.51 -11.33 -4.93
CA GLY A 163 0.50 -10.70 -5.77
C GLY A 163 0.78 -9.28 -5.35
N ILE A 164 0.79 -8.36 -6.30
CA ILE A 164 0.96 -6.94 -6.03
C ILE A 164 -0.23 -6.36 -5.29
N GLN A 165 0.01 -5.33 -4.49
CA GLN A 165 -1.04 -4.65 -3.76
C GLN A 165 -0.95 -3.14 -3.92
N SER A 166 -2.09 -2.48 -3.80
CA SER A 166 -2.23 -1.03 -3.66
C SER A 166 -2.86 -0.72 -2.29
N ASP A 167 -3.17 0.55 -2.04
CA ASP A 167 -3.83 0.98 -0.79
C ASP A 167 -5.21 0.35 -0.59
N GLU A 168 -5.93 0.03 -1.67
CA GLU A 168 -7.29 -0.48 -1.61
C GLU A 168 -7.44 -1.92 -2.07
N LEU A 169 -6.63 -2.34 -3.04
CA LEU A 169 -6.78 -3.62 -3.74
C LEU A 169 -5.53 -4.48 -3.60
N ILE A 170 -5.74 -5.79 -3.61
CA ILE A 170 -4.67 -6.78 -3.67
C ILE A 170 -4.95 -7.77 -4.81
N GLU A 171 -3.94 -8.04 -5.60
CA GLU A 171 -3.99 -9.04 -6.67
C GLU A 171 -4.09 -10.45 -6.09
N VAL A 172 -4.91 -11.28 -6.70
CA VAL A 172 -5.01 -12.71 -6.40
C VAL A 172 -4.51 -13.51 -7.59
N LEU A 173 -3.37 -14.15 -7.42
CA LEU A 173 -2.73 -14.98 -8.46
C LEU A 173 -3.37 -16.36 -8.58
N GLU A 174 -3.76 -16.96 -7.44
CA GLU A 174 -4.35 -18.30 -7.38
C GLU A 174 -5.41 -18.36 -6.27
N GLY A 175 -6.39 -19.23 -6.44
CA GLY A 175 -7.40 -19.56 -5.41
C GLY A 175 -8.78 -18.96 -5.63
N LEU A 176 -8.92 -17.92 -6.45
CA LEU A 176 -10.20 -17.33 -6.83
C LEU A 176 -10.45 -17.44 -8.33
N LYS A 177 -11.70 -17.27 -8.72
CA LYS A 177 -12.15 -17.18 -10.11
C LYS A 177 -12.96 -15.92 -10.31
N GLU A 178 -12.96 -15.43 -11.52
CA GLU A 178 -13.85 -14.34 -11.92
C GLU A 178 -15.32 -14.71 -11.65
N GLY A 179 -16.04 -13.82 -10.96
CA GLY A 179 -17.43 -14.05 -10.55
C GLY A 179 -17.60 -14.65 -9.15
N ASP A 180 -16.52 -15.00 -8.43
CA ASP A 180 -16.62 -15.39 -7.03
C ASP A 180 -17.09 -14.21 -6.17
N GLU A 181 -18.12 -14.40 -5.35
CA GLU A 181 -18.57 -13.40 -4.38
C GLU A 181 -17.69 -13.41 -3.14
N VAL A 182 -16.93 -12.33 -2.94
CA VAL A 182 -15.98 -12.18 -1.84
C VAL A 182 -16.61 -11.40 -0.70
N VAL A 183 -16.42 -11.90 0.54
CA VAL A 183 -16.85 -11.19 1.74
C VAL A 183 -15.96 -9.98 1.97
N THR A 184 -16.58 -8.79 1.95
CA THR A 184 -15.96 -7.54 2.35
C THR A 184 -16.58 -7.06 3.65
N GLY A 185 -15.80 -6.51 4.57
CA GLY A 185 -16.35 -6.03 5.83
C GLY A 185 -15.28 -5.46 6.74
N SER A 186 -15.60 -5.28 8.03
CA SER A 186 -14.59 -4.83 8.96
C SER A 186 -13.49 -5.89 9.11
N TYR A 187 -12.24 -5.45 9.15
CA TYR A 187 -11.08 -6.32 9.35
C TYR A 187 -11.27 -7.30 10.52
N ARG A 188 -11.86 -6.85 11.63
CA ARG A 188 -12.12 -7.68 12.79
C ARG A 188 -13.07 -8.85 12.48
N ALA A 189 -14.15 -8.57 11.74
CA ALA A 189 -15.13 -9.61 11.38
C ALA A 189 -14.45 -10.69 10.52
N ILE A 190 -13.67 -10.29 9.52
CA ILE A 190 -13.01 -11.22 8.58
C ILE A 190 -11.82 -11.92 9.25
N SER A 191 -11.00 -11.20 10.05
CA SER A 191 -9.79 -11.76 10.63
C SER A 191 -10.02 -12.61 11.88
N LYS A 192 -11.14 -12.42 12.62
CA LYS A 192 -11.36 -13.09 13.92
C LYS A 192 -12.71 -13.77 14.06
N ASP A 193 -13.80 -13.09 13.68
CA ASP A 193 -15.16 -13.49 14.08
C ASP A 193 -15.80 -14.46 13.08
N LEU A 194 -15.42 -14.41 11.78
CA LEU A 194 -16.00 -15.24 10.75
C LEU A 194 -15.37 -16.63 10.74
N GLU A 195 -16.18 -17.66 10.99
CA GLU A 195 -15.77 -19.07 10.95
C GLU A 195 -16.00 -19.65 9.54
N ASN A 196 -15.13 -20.60 9.15
CA ASN A 196 -15.28 -21.33 7.90
C ASN A 196 -16.55 -22.20 7.92
N GLY A 197 -17.42 -22.01 6.93
CA GLY A 197 -18.73 -22.69 6.86
C GLY A 197 -19.86 -21.99 7.62
N ALA A 198 -19.62 -20.84 8.23
CA ALA A 198 -20.65 -20.06 8.92
C ALA A 198 -21.76 -19.62 7.98
N VAL A 199 -23.02 -19.68 8.43
CA VAL A 199 -24.16 -19.12 7.69
C VAL A 199 -24.13 -17.59 7.82
N VAL A 200 -24.15 -16.91 6.70
CA VAL A 200 -24.09 -15.46 6.63
C VAL A 200 -25.31 -14.88 5.92
N SER A 201 -25.75 -13.72 6.35
CA SER A 201 -26.72 -12.91 5.60
C SER A 201 -25.99 -11.78 4.88
N ILE A 202 -26.22 -11.66 3.58
CA ILE A 202 -25.60 -10.65 2.75
C ILE A 202 -26.31 -9.31 3.00
N ASN A 203 -25.56 -8.30 3.42
CA ASN A 203 -26.06 -6.93 3.55
C ASN A 203 -25.21 -6.02 2.63
N ASN A 204 -25.67 -5.84 1.39
CA ASN A 204 -24.99 -4.98 0.41
C ASN A 204 -25.34 -3.50 0.56
N GLN A 205 -25.91 -3.07 1.68
CA GLN A 205 -26.11 -1.64 1.90
C GLN A 205 -24.76 -0.95 2.13
N LYS A 206 -24.29 -0.22 1.14
CA LYS A 206 -23.21 0.73 1.29
C LYS A 206 -23.61 1.71 2.40
N LYS A 207 -22.93 1.65 3.55
CA LYS A 207 -23.12 2.65 4.60
C LYS A 207 -22.70 3.99 4.00
N PRO A 208 -23.55 5.03 3.97
CA PRO A 208 -23.13 6.33 3.46
C PRO A 208 -21.97 6.83 4.33
N GLU A 209 -20.86 7.16 3.71
CA GLU A 209 -19.79 7.93 4.32
C GLU A 209 -20.35 9.29 4.72
N GLY A 210 -20.32 9.61 6.02
CA GLY A 210 -20.53 10.96 6.52
C GLY A 210 -21.74 11.19 7.40
N GLU A 211 -21.69 10.70 8.63
CA GLU A 211 -22.26 11.41 9.76
C GLU A 211 -21.28 11.33 10.94
N ARG A 212 -20.36 12.29 10.95
CA ARG A 212 -19.68 12.65 12.21
C ARG A 212 -20.77 13.23 13.12
N SER A 213 -21.20 12.45 14.10
CA SER A 213 -22.11 12.93 15.13
C SER A 213 -21.43 14.09 15.85
N GLY A 214 -21.93 15.29 15.60
CA GLY A 214 -21.64 16.46 16.41
C GLY A 214 -22.04 16.18 17.84
N GLY A 215 -21.06 16.15 18.73
CA GLY A 215 -21.29 16.13 20.16
C GLY A 215 -22.12 17.34 20.55
N ARG A 216 -23.26 17.10 21.18
CA ARG A 216 -24.02 18.09 21.91
C ARG A 216 -23.35 18.30 23.25
N GLU A 217 -22.94 19.52 23.46
CA GLU A 217 -22.75 20.10 24.79
C GLU A 217 -24.06 20.08 25.59
N GLY A 218 -23.93 19.79 26.87
CA GLY A 218 -24.91 19.90 27.89
C GLY A 218 -24.23 19.79 29.24
#